data_494d3de10671a9f7a025b649337ba23f
#
_entry.id   494d3de10671a9f7a025b649337ba23f
#
_cell.length_a   1.000
_cell.length_b   1.000
_cell.length_c   1.000
_cell.angle_alpha   90.00
_cell.angle_beta   90.00
_cell.angle_gamma   90.00
#
_symmetry.space_group_name_H-M   'P 1'
#
loop_
_entity.id
_entity.type
_entity.pdbx_description
1 polymer ?
#
loop_
_entity_poly.entity_id
_entity_poly.type
_entity_poly.pdbx_seq_one_letter_code
_entity_poly.pdbx_strand_id
1 'polypeptide(L)'
;MRSLIFALTCLLVLIGLSLPSCRHELVLPLATDPIDTVPPPPIDSGDYTGTPCSPDTVYFQNQVLPVLISQCAKSGCHDVASHEEGVVLVDYQRVMSTGEVKAFKPSNSELYKVLFKSDPDERMPPAPNAPLSTDQKNLIKKWIEQGALNNVCNENYGGCSTDNVTYTNFVSALFANQCTGCHSGANPSGNLKLTTYDEAKASAQSGKLYGSVAHLQGFVAMPQGGQALSPCFVKKIKAWTDAGMPQ
;
A
#
# COMPACT_ATOMS: atom_id res chain seq x y z
N MET A 1 43.98 -22.12 52.81
CA MET A 1 43.76 -23.04 51.69
C MET A 1 42.27 -23.07 51.33
N ARG A 2 41.70 -21.97 50.89
CA ARG A 2 40.28 -21.91 50.44
C ARG A 2 40.02 -20.72 49.51
N SER A 3 40.90 -20.44 48.57
CA SER A 3 40.75 -19.29 47.65
C SER A 3 41.25 -19.54 46.23
N LEU A 4 41.26 -20.78 45.74
CA LEU A 4 41.78 -21.08 44.41
C LEU A 4 40.83 -21.93 43.53
N ILE A 5 39.56 -22.09 43.90
CA ILE A 5 38.63 -22.96 43.15
C ILE A 5 37.52 -22.14 42.43
N PHE A 6 37.44 -20.82 42.63
CA PHE A 6 36.39 -20.00 42.02
C PHE A 6 36.78 -19.26 40.72
N ALA A 7 38.01 -19.45 40.23
CA ALA A 7 38.51 -18.74 39.04
C ALA A 7 38.46 -19.55 37.74
N LEU A 8 37.99 -20.80 37.75
CA LEU A 8 38.04 -21.67 36.58
C LEU A 8 36.69 -22.05 35.98
N THR A 9 35.60 -21.54 36.50
CA THR A 9 34.23 -21.82 35.98
C THR A 9 33.58 -20.68 35.19
N CYS A 10 34.24 -19.54 35.04
CA CYS A 10 33.72 -18.41 34.24
C CYS A 10 34.27 -18.30 32.81
N LEU A 11 35.08 -19.23 32.34
CA LEU A 11 35.74 -19.12 31.03
C LEU A 11 35.20 -20.06 29.97
N LEU A 12 34.05 -20.68 30.14
CA LEU A 12 33.50 -21.66 29.16
C LEU A 12 32.08 -21.39 28.67
N VAL A 13 31.55 -20.19 28.80
CA VAL A 13 30.19 -19.84 28.25
C VAL A 13 30.22 -18.68 27.25
N LEU A 14 31.36 -18.47 26.59
CA LEU A 14 31.47 -17.54 25.45
C LEU A 14 31.75 -18.28 24.14
N ILE A 15 31.20 -19.47 23.95
CA ILE A 15 31.14 -20.09 22.62
C ILE A 15 29.85 -19.67 21.98
N GLY A 16 30.01 -18.70 21.10
CA GLY A 16 29.17 -18.10 20.16
C GLY A 16 28.02 -18.92 19.60
N LEU A 17 26.81 -18.48 19.87
CA LEU A 17 25.71 -18.70 18.94
C LEU A 17 25.83 -17.66 17.81
N SER A 18 26.70 -17.94 16.85
CA SER A 18 26.60 -17.30 15.53
C SER A 18 25.43 -17.93 14.81
N LEU A 19 24.25 -17.32 14.96
CA LEU A 19 23.13 -17.62 14.10
C LEU A 19 23.50 -17.19 12.67
N PRO A 20 23.38 -18.08 11.68
CA PRO A 20 23.55 -17.67 10.31
C PRO A 20 22.39 -16.73 9.95
N SER A 21 22.70 -15.45 9.90
CA SER A 21 21.82 -14.46 9.27
C SER A 21 21.73 -14.84 7.78
N CYS A 22 20.56 -15.28 7.33
CA CYS A 22 20.28 -15.41 5.91
C CYS A 22 20.31 -14.01 5.27
N ARG A 23 21.51 -13.56 4.92
CA ARG A 23 21.66 -12.46 3.97
C ARG A 23 21.36 -13.03 2.59
N HIS A 24 20.19 -12.74 2.08
CA HIS A 24 19.90 -12.91 0.67
C HIS A 24 20.59 -11.75 -0.06
N GLU A 25 21.85 -11.95 -0.45
CA GLU A 25 22.49 -11.07 -1.41
C GLU A 25 21.82 -11.33 -2.76
N LEU A 26 20.97 -10.40 -3.17
CA LEU A 26 20.56 -10.30 -4.55
C LEU A 26 21.78 -9.89 -5.37
N VAL A 27 22.50 -10.86 -5.89
CA VAL A 27 23.46 -10.63 -6.97
C VAL A 27 22.66 -10.20 -8.19
N LEU A 28 22.53 -8.89 -8.39
CA LEU A 28 22.05 -8.34 -9.65
C LEU A 28 23.18 -8.55 -10.67
N PRO A 29 22.98 -9.31 -11.75
CA PRO A 29 23.91 -9.28 -12.87
C PRO A 29 23.92 -7.85 -13.40
N LEU A 30 25.10 -7.26 -13.54
CA LEU A 30 25.29 -6.06 -14.34
C LEU A 30 24.88 -6.40 -15.77
N ALA A 31 23.66 -6.10 -16.14
CA ALA A 31 23.24 -6.17 -17.53
C ALA A 31 23.84 -4.97 -18.26
N THR A 32 24.89 -5.20 -18.98
CA THR A 32 25.42 -4.29 -20.04
C THR A 32 24.81 -4.62 -21.39
N ASP A 33 23.56 -5.07 -21.41
CA ASP A 33 22.85 -5.25 -22.67
C ASP A 33 22.04 -4.00 -23.00
N PRO A 34 22.05 -3.55 -24.27
CA PRO A 34 21.21 -2.46 -24.70
C PRO A 34 19.76 -2.82 -24.36
N ILE A 35 19.02 -1.81 -23.89
CA ILE A 35 17.60 -1.92 -23.58
C ILE A 35 16.92 -2.61 -24.76
N ASP A 36 16.75 -3.92 -24.65
CA ASP A 36 15.96 -4.67 -25.58
C ASP A 36 14.55 -4.12 -25.48
N THR A 37 14.08 -3.56 -26.56
CA THR A 37 12.74 -3.02 -26.68
C THR A 37 11.75 -4.18 -26.71
N VAL A 38 11.60 -4.85 -25.56
CA VAL A 38 10.44 -5.70 -25.34
C VAL A 38 9.24 -4.76 -25.41
N PRO A 39 8.39 -4.88 -26.43
CA PRO A 39 7.20 -4.06 -26.47
C PRO A 39 6.45 -4.28 -25.16
N PRO A 40 5.95 -3.22 -24.50
CA PRO A 40 5.15 -3.39 -23.30
C PRO A 40 4.05 -4.39 -23.64
N PRO A 41 3.71 -5.32 -22.71
CA PRO A 41 2.61 -6.24 -22.95
C PRO A 41 1.40 -5.42 -23.40
N PRO A 42 0.59 -5.89 -24.35
CA PRO A 42 -0.54 -5.15 -24.85
C PRO A 42 -1.44 -4.78 -23.68
N ILE A 43 -1.37 -3.51 -23.29
CA ILE A 43 -2.18 -2.93 -22.21
C ILE A 43 -3.57 -2.62 -22.82
N ASP A 44 -4.13 -3.53 -23.55
CA ASP A 44 -5.46 -3.30 -24.08
C ASP A 44 -6.29 -4.58 -24.17
N SER A 45 -6.91 -4.88 -23.04
CA SER A 45 -8.22 -5.47 -22.97
C SER A 45 -8.98 -4.81 -21.82
N GLY A 46 -8.86 -3.49 -21.71
CA GLY A 46 -9.70 -2.74 -20.77
C GLY A 46 -11.16 -2.98 -21.11
N ASP A 47 -11.90 -3.63 -20.22
CA ASP A 47 -13.35 -3.64 -20.32
C ASP A 47 -13.83 -2.20 -20.10
N TYR A 48 -14.23 -1.54 -21.18
CA TYR A 48 -14.78 -0.17 -21.16
C TYR A 48 -16.30 -0.17 -21.00
N THR A 49 -16.89 -1.32 -20.74
CA THR A 49 -18.33 -1.51 -20.48
C THR A 49 -18.60 -1.61 -18.97
N GLY A 50 -19.83 -1.85 -18.59
CA GLY A 50 -20.23 -1.96 -17.19
C GLY A 50 -20.78 -0.68 -16.59
N THR A 51 -20.74 -0.55 -15.28
CA THR A 51 -21.27 0.62 -14.56
C THR A 51 -20.21 1.70 -14.39
N PRO A 52 -20.42 2.93 -14.92
CA PRO A 52 -19.47 4.02 -14.70
C PRO A 52 -19.39 4.40 -13.22
N CYS A 53 -18.23 4.92 -12.81
CA CYS A 53 -18.10 5.48 -11.48
C CYS A 53 -18.86 6.81 -11.37
N SER A 54 -19.73 6.90 -10.37
CA SER A 54 -20.44 8.15 -10.03
C SER A 54 -19.61 8.95 -9.01
N PRO A 55 -19.48 10.28 -9.17
CA PRO A 55 -18.75 11.11 -8.21
C PRO A 55 -19.42 11.18 -6.84
N ASP A 56 -20.72 10.88 -6.78
CA ASP A 56 -21.49 10.93 -5.53
C ASP A 56 -21.43 9.63 -4.73
N THR A 57 -20.97 8.53 -5.35
CA THR A 57 -20.95 7.21 -4.75
C THR A 57 -19.52 6.82 -4.36
N VAL A 58 -19.35 6.35 -3.13
CA VAL A 58 -18.11 5.71 -2.70
C VAL A 58 -18.17 4.23 -3.02
N TYR A 59 -17.18 3.74 -3.73
CA TYR A 59 -17.08 2.34 -4.13
C TYR A 59 -16.07 1.61 -3.25
N PHE A 60 -16.54 0.56 -2.57
CA PHE A 60 -15.70 -0.19 -1.64
C PHE A 60 -14.46 -0.77 -2.33
N GLN A 61 -14.67 -1.48 -3.44
CA GLN A 61 -13.57 -2.18 -4.13
C GLN A 61 -12.54 -1.23 -4.76
N ASN A 62 -13.00 -0.09 -5.28
CA ASN A 62 -12.14 0.86 -5.98
C ASN A 62 -11.42 1.82 -5.04
N GLN A 63 -12.05 2.19 -3.92
CA GLN A 63 -11.61 3.34 -3.12
C GLN A 63 -11.32 2.98 -1.66
N VAL A 64 -12.25 2.29 -0.98
CA VAL A 64 -12.11 2.01 0.47
C VAL A 64 -11.13 0.88 0.72
N LEU A 65 -11.30 -0.24 0.03
CA LEU A 65 -10.47 -1.42 0.21
C LEU A 65 -8.97 -1.14 -0.05
N PRO A 66 -8.56 -0.39 -1.10
CA PRO A 66 -7.16 -0.02 -1.28
C PRO A 66 -6.57 0.76 -0.10
N VAL A 67 -7.35 1.68 0.49
CA VAL A 67 -6.93 2.41 1.70
C VAL A 67 -6.76 1.45 2.88
N LEU A 68 -7.72 0.55 3.12
CA LEU A 68 -7.64 -0.41 4.21
C LEU A 68 -6.44 -1.35 4.05
N ILE A 69 -6.20 -1.86 2.83
CA ILE A 69 -5.04 -2.72 2.55
C ILE A 69 -3.73 -1.97 2.78
N SER A 70 -3.59 -0.77 2.24
CA SER A 70 -2.34 -0.01 2.32
C SER A 70 -2.04 0.54 3.71
N GLN A 71 -3.06 0.95 4.46
CA GLN A 71 -2.88 1.64 5.73
C GLN A 71 -3.05 0.73 6.95
N CYS A 72 -3.88 -0.30 6.86
CA CYS A 72 -4.30 -1.10 8.00
C CYS A 72 -3.88 -2.58 7.90
N ALA A 73 -4.08 -3.22 6.73
CA ALA A 73 -3.84 -4.65 6.55
C ALA A 73 -2.39 -4.99 6.17
N LYS A 74 -1.44 -4.26 6.76
CA LYS A 74 -0.01 -4.52 6.61
C LYS A 74 0.40 -5.74 7.43
N SER A 75 1.51 -6.37 7.06
CA SER A 75 2.14 -7.44 7.86
C SER A 75 2.42 -6.94 9.28
N GLY A 76 2.04 -7.73 10.26
CA GLY A 76 2.11 -7.37 11.67
C GLY A 76 0.94 -6.53 12.17
N CYS A 77 -0.11 -6.32 11.35
CA CYS A 77 -1.30 -5.56 11.72
C CYS A 77 -2.57 -6.36 11.41
N HIS A 78 -3.44 -5.87 10.54
CA HIS A 78 -4.76 -6.45 10.24
C HIS A 78 -4.80 -7.24 8.93
N ASP A 79 -3.69 -7.88 8.54
CA ASP A 79 -3.65 -8.87 7.47
C ASP A 79 -4.18 -10.24 7.94
N VAL A 80 -4.28 -11.20 7.02
CA VAL A 80 -4.79 -12.55 7.36
C VAL A 80 -3.87 -13.30 8.33
N ALA A 81 -2.57 -13.08 8.24
CA ALA A 81 -1.59 -13.80 9.05
C ALA A 81 -1.46 -13.24 10.46
N SER A 82 -1.40 -11.91 10.57
CA SER A 82 -1.21 -11.21 11.86
C SER A 82 -2.51 -11.04 12.62
N HIS A 83 -3.57 -10.60 11.95
CA HIS A 83 -4.94 -10.36 12.48
C HIS A 83 -4.97 -9.84 13.92
N GLU A 84 -4.19 -8.77 14.19
CA GLU A 84 -4.12 -8.16 15.53
C GLU A 84 -5.53 -7.94 16.10
N GLU A 85 -5.72 -8.37 17.35
CA GLU A 85 -7.00 -8.36 18.05
C GLU A 85 -8.16 -9.08 17.31
N GLY A 86 -7.83 -10.00 16.40
CA GLY A 86 -8.80 -10.73 15.60
C GLY A 86 -9.40 -9.94 14.43
N VAL A 87 -8.90 -8.72 14.18
CA VAL A 87 -9.38 -7.86 13.09
C VAL A 87 -8.63 -8.15 11.79
N VAL A 88 -9.36 -8.38 10.69
CA VAL A 88 -8.82 -8.62 9.34
C VAL A 88 -9.49 -7.67 8.35
N LEU A 89 -8.69 -6.89 7.61
CA LEU A 89 -9.19 -5.80 6.77
C LEU A 89 -8.78 -5.95 5.29
N VAL A 90 -8.75 -7.17 4.77
CA VAL A 90 -8.27 -7.49 3.42
C VAL A 90 -9.38 -7.70 2.37
N ASP A 91 -10.62 -7.85 2.79
CA ASP A 91 -11.79 -8.00 1.91
C ASP A 91 -13.07 -7.54 2.61
N TYR A 92 -14.14 -7.40 1.82
CA TYR A 92 -15.41 -6.89 2.32
C TYR A 92 -16.00 -7.71 3.47
N GLN A 93 -16.01 -9.04 3.34
CA GLN A 93 -16.63 -9.91 4.34
C GLN A 93 -15.93 -9.79 5.69
N ARG A 94 -14.59 -9.78 5.67
CA ARG A 94 -13.77 -9.63 6.87
C ARG A 94 -13.88 -8.24 7.46
N VAL A 95 -13.86 -7.20 6.63
CA VAL A 95 -14.06 -5.81 7.10
C VAL A 95 -15.40 -5.67 7.81
N MET A 96 -16.48 -6.20 7.26
CA MET A 96 -17.80 -6.12 7.88
C MET A 96 -17.91 -6.94 9.17
N SER A 97 -17.32 -8.13 9.20
CA SER A 97 -17.46 -9.07 10.33
C SER A 97 -16.49 -8.75 11.49
N THR A 98 -15.23 -8.35 11.19
CA THR A 98 -14.21 -8.14 12.22
C THR A 98 -13.96 -6.66 12.53
N GLY A 99 -14.22 -5.76 11.58
CA GLY A 99 -14.09 -4.30 11.77
C GLY A 99 -15.31 -3.65 12.46
N GLU A 100 -16.30 -4.44 12.84
CA GLU A 100 -17.53 -3.98 13.51
C GLU A 100 -18.21 -2.80 12.82
N VAL A 101 -18.33 -2.89 11.49
CA VAL A 101 -18.96 -1.85 10.69
C VAL A 101 -20.48 -1.91 10.82
N LYS A 102 -21.11 -0.79 11.11
CA LYS A 102 -22.57 -0.64 11.19
C LYS A 102 -23.02 0.26 10.05
N ALA A 103 -23.65 -0.34 9.03
CA ALA A 103 -24.19 0.41 7.87
C ALA A 103 -25.00 1.64 8.31
N PHE A 104 -24.80 2.76 7.62
CA PHE A 104 -25.40 4.07 7.88
C PHE A 104 -25.04 4.74 9.21
N LYS A 105 -24.16 4.14 10.03
CA LYS A 105 -23.86 4.62 11.40
C LYS A 105 -22.34 4.69 11.64
N PRO A 106 -21.62 5.67 11.08
CA PRO A 106 -20.17 5.79 11.31
C PRO A 106 -19.80 5.88 12.79
N SER A 107 -20.52 6.67 13.57
CA SER A 107 -20.27 6.85 15.01
C SER A 107 -20.45 5.58 15.85
N ASN A 108 -21.12 4.56 15.30
CA ASN A 108 -21.34 3.26 15.93
C ASN A 108 -20.46 2.15 15.32
N SER A 109 -19.64 2.49 14.33
CA SER A 109 -18.73 1.57 13.66
C SER A 109 -17.34 1.67 14.30
N GLU A 110 -16.83 0.54 14.84
CA GLU A 110 -15.52 0.55 15.51
C GLU A 110 -14.40 0.90 14.54
N LEU A 111 -14.42 0.33 13.33
CA LEU A 111 -13.49 0.69 12.26
C LEU A 111 -13.31 2.21 12.09
N TYR A 112 -14.37 2.99 12.26
CA TYR A 112 -14.31 4.44 12.13
C TYR A 112 -13.90 5.15 13.42
N LYS A 113 -14.40 4.68 14.58
CA LYS A 113 -14.14 5.30 15.89
C LYS A 113 -12.67 5.29 16.28
N VAL A 114 -11.97 4.17 16.02
CA VAL A 114 -10.55 4.02 16.36
C VAL A 114 -9.64 5.00 15.62
N LEU A 115 -10.09 5.58 14.49
CA LEU A 115 -9.34 6.59 13.75
C LEU A 115 -9.22 7.93 14.48
N PHE A 116 -10.03 8.15 15.52
CA PHE A 116 -10.14 9.43 16.26
C PHE A 116 -9.81 9.30 17.74
N LYS A 117 -9.36 8.13 18.19
CA LYS A 117 -8.92 7.95 19.57
C LYS A 117 -7.78 8.92 19.87
N SER A 118 -7.84 9.54 21.05
CA SER A 118 -6.81 10.45 21.55
C SER A 118 -5.62 9.70 22.15
N ASP A 119 -5.86 8.51 22.69
CA ASP A 119 -4.82 7.62 23.16
C ASP A 119 -4.02 7.07 21.97
N PRO A 120 -2.70 7.29 21.91
CA PRO A 120 -1.88 6.84 20.78
C PRO A 120 -1.82 5.31 20.64
N ASP A 121 -2.06 4.56 21.71
CA ASP A 121 -2.05 3.10 21.70
C ASP A 121 -3.39 2.52 21.22
N GLU A 122 -4.49 3.25 21.42
CA GLU A 122 -5.82 2.88 20.92
C GLU A 122 -6.13 3.44 19.53
N ARG A 123 -5.43 4.50 19.13
CA ARG A 123 -5.68 5.13 17.83
C ARG A 123 -5.10 4.28 16.70
N MET A 124 -5.89 4.08 15.66
CA MET A 124 -5.43 3.39 14.46
C MET A 124 -5.14 4.35 13.28
N PRO A 125 -4.07 4.15 12.52
CA PRO A 125 -2.92 3.29 12.86
C PRO A 125 -2.17 3.80 14.08
N PRO A 126 -1.56 2.90 14.91
CA PRO A 126 -0.77 3.30 16.08
C PRO A 126 0.57 3.89 15.65
N ALA A 127 1.21 4.64 16.54
CA ALA A 127 2.59 5.10 16.33
C ALA A 127 3.52 3.90 16.10
N PRO A 128 4.55 4.02 15.25
CA PRO A 128 5.01 5.21 14.55
C PRO A 128 4.32 5.49 13.19
N ASN A 129 3.24 4.79 12.86
CA ASN A 129 2.51 5.03 11.61
C ASN A 129 1.76 6.37 11.68
N ALA A 130 1.74 7.09 10.55
CA ALA A 130 0.98 8.32 10.44
C ALA A 130 -0.54 8.04 10.53
N PRO A 131 -1.31 8.92 11.18
CA PRO A 131 -2.77 8.85 11.11
C PRO A 131 -3.27 8.94 9.66
N LEU A 132 -4.44 8.37 9.40
CA LEU A 132 -5.12 8.59 8.12
C LEU A 132 -5.35 10.09 7.90
N SER A 133 -5.23 10.51 6.63
CA SER A 133 -5.58 11.87 6.24
C SER A 133 -7.07 12.17 6.47
N THR A 134 -7.43 13.44 6.50
CA THR A 134 -8.83 13.85 6.58
C THR A 134 -9.66 13.27 5.43
N ASP A 135 -9.10 13.25 4.22
CA ASP A 135 -9.80 12.72 3.04
C ASP A 135 -10.04 11.22 3.13
N GLN A 136 -9.06 10.45 3.63
CA GLN A 136 -9.21 9.01 3.86
C GLN A 136 -10.26 8.71 4.93
N LYS A 137 -10.27 9.49 6.02
CA LYS A 137 -11.30 9.38 7.06
C LYS A 137 -12.69 9.71 6.53
N ASN A 138 -12.80 10.77 5.73
CA ASN A 138 -14.06 11.17 5.09
C ASN A 138 -14.54 10.15 4.07
N LEU A 139 -13.63 9.51 3.33
CA LEU A 139 -13.94 8.43 2.41
C LEU A 139 -14.59 7.25 3.14
N ILE A 140 -13.96 6.77 4.22
CA ILE A 140 -14.50 5.68 5.05
C ILE A 140 -15.86 6.08 5.66
N LYS A 141 -15.96 7.32 6.17
CA LYS A 141 -17.20 7.85 6.71
C LYS A 141 -18.32 7.80 5.68
N LYS A 142 -18.10 8.39 4.50
CA LYS A 142 -19.09 8.46 3.41
C LYS A 142 -19.52 7.07 2.93
N TRP A 143 -18.58 6.12 2.84
CA TRP A 143 -18.91 4.73 2.52
C TRP A 143 -19.86 4.12 3.54
N ILE A 144 -19.59 4.29 4.85
CA ILE A 144 -20.48 3.78 5.91
C ILE A 144 -21.84 4.48 5.86
N GLU A 145 -21.88 5.79 5.67
CA GLU A 145 -23.13 6.59 5.53
C GLU A 145 -23.97 6.14 4.33
N GLN A 146 -23.34 5.67 3.27
CA GLN A 146 -23.99 5.13 2.08
C GLN A 146 -24.42 3.65 2.23
N GLY A 147 -24.32 3.10 3.44
CA GLY A 147 -24.77 1.73 3.73
C GLY A 147 -23.66 0.68 3.76
N ALA A 148 -22.40 1.09 3.71
CA ALA A 148 -21.24 0.20 3.73
C ALA A 148 -21.34 -0.93 2.67
N LEU A 149 -21.70 -0.59 1.44
CA LEU A 149 -21.97 -1.54 0.37
C LEU A 149 -20.69 -2.16 -0.19
N ASN A 150 -20.77 -3.44 -0.60
CA ASN A 150 -19.74 -4.08 -1.41
C ASN A 150 -19.97 -3.78 -2.88
N ASN A 151 -19.64 -2.57 -3.29
CA ASN A 151 -19.86 -2.08 -4.63
C ASN A 151 -18.55 -1.84 -5.38
N VAL A 152 -18.65 -1.90 -6.71
CA VAL A 152 -17.55 -1.66 -7.64
C VAL A 152 -18.07 -0.86 -8.83
N CYS A 153 -17.21 -0.05 -9.43
CA CYS A 153 -17.49 0.61 -10.70
C CYS A 153 -16.36 0.36 -11.69
N ASN A 154 -16.64 0.57 -12.96
CA ASN A 154 -15.60 0.51 -13.99
C ASN A 154 -14.96 1.88 -14.18
N GLU A 155 -13.76 2.06 -13.64
CA GLU A 155 -12.96 3.28 -13.77
C GLU A 155 -12.49 3.55 -15.21
N ASN A 156 -12.62 2.55 -16.08
CA ASN A 156 -12.27 2.65 -17.49
C ASN A 156 -13.50 2.89 -18.39
N TYR A 157 -14.70 3.03 -17.82
CA TYR A 157 -15.94 3.19 -18.58
C TYR A 157 -15.82 4.32 -19.61
N GLY A 158 -16.12 4.02 -20.85
CA GLY A 158 -16.02 4.98 -21.95
C GLY A 158 -14.61 5.32 -22.40
N GLY A 159 -13.60 4.65 -21.88
CA GLY A 159 -12.20 4.85 -22.19
C GLY A 159 -11.38 5.44 -21.05
N CYS A 160 -10.06 5.35 -21.15
CA CYS A 160 -9.14 5.89 -20.17
C CYS A 160 -8.41 7.11 -20.75
N SER A 161 -8.81 8.32 -20.35
CA SER A 161 -8.05 9.51 -20.73
C SER A 161 -6.71 9.55 -19.98
N THR A 162 -5.65 9.73 -20.74
CA THR A 162 -4.28 9.95 -20.26
C THR A 162 -3.81 11.37 -20.52
N ASP A 163 -4.72 12.26 -20.91
CA ASP A 163 -4.41 13.66 -21.22
C ASP A 163 -4.15 14.44 -19.93
N ASN A 164 -3.09 15.26 -19.96
CA ASN A 164 -2.75 16.19 -18.87
C ASN A 164 -2.67 15.53 -17.47
N VAL A 165 -2.15 14.30 -17.39
CA VAL A 165 -1.92 13.66 -16.10
C VAL A 165 -0.77 14.35 -15.40
N THR A 166 -1.02 14.88 -14.20
CA THR A 166 -0.03 15.55 -13.36
C THR A 166 0.06 14.89 -11.98
N TYR A 167 1.11 15.24 -11.23
CA TYR A 167 1.21 14.80 -9.84
C TYR A 167 0.02 15.28 -9.02
N THR A 168 -0.34 16.55 -9.17
CA THR A 168 -1.39 17.19 -8.36
C THR A 168 -2.79 16.66 -8.67
N ASN A 169 -3.11 16.41 -9.95
CA ASN A 169 -4.47 16.02 -10.33
C ASN A 169 -4.74 14.52 -10.23
N PHE A 170 -3.68 13.68 -10.17
CA PHE A 170 -3.86 12.23 -10.14
C PHE A 170 -2.88 11.48 -9.25
N VAL A 171 -1.56 11.66 -9.45
CA VAL A 171 -0.55 10.76 -8.85
C VAL A 171 -0.52 10.88 -7.33
N SER A 172 -0.64 12.09 -6.78
CA SER A 172 -0.62 12.33 -5.33
C SER A 172 -1.76 11.60 -4.60
N ALA A 173 -2.98 11.67 -5.14
CA ALA A 173 -4.14 11.00 -4.56
C ALA A 173 -4.02 9.47 -4.64
N LEU A 174 -3.56 8.96 -5.79
CA LEU A 174 -3.31 7.53 -5.95
C LEU A 174 -2.27 7.04 -4.93
N PHE A 175 -1.16 7.76 -4.77
CA PHE A 175 -0.10 7.38 -3.84
C PHE A 175 -0.58 7.44 -2.40
N ALA A 176 -1.29 8.49 -2.00
CA ALA A 176 -1.85 8.60 -0.66
C ALA A 176 -2.74 7.41 -0.29
N ASN A 177 -3.55 6.94 -1.23
CA ASN A 177 -4.52 5.89 -0.97
C ASN A 177 -3.95 4.47 -1.10
N GLN A 178 -2.94 4.25 -1.96
CA GLN A 178 -2.51 2.89 -2.30
C GLN A 178 -1.02 2.60 -2.03
N CYS A 179 -0.19 3.62 -1.80
CA CYS A 179 1.27 3.42 -1.71
C CYS A 179 1.87 3.85 -0.37
N THR A 180 1.48 5.02 0.14
CA THR A 180 2.13 5.65 1.29
C THR A 180 1.97 4.89 2.60
N GLY A 181 1.01 3.98 2.70
CA GLY A 181 0.89 3.10 3.87
C GLY A 181 2.16 2.29 4.14
N CYS A 182 2.82 1.85 3.07
CA CYS A 182 4.09 1.13 3.15
C CYS A 182 5.29 2.02 2.81
N HIS A 183 5.13 2.96 1.88
CA HIS A 183 6.21 3.81 1.37
C HIS A 183 6.21 5.21 2.01
N SER A 184 6.15 5.27 3.35
CA SER A 184 6.22 6.50 4.15
C SER A 184 6.92 6.27 5.49
N GLY A 185 6.99 7.32 6.34
CA GLY A 185 7.54 7.23 7.69
C GLY A 185 9.06 7.17 7.74
N ALA A 186 9.57 6.77 8.92
CA ALA A 186 11.02 6.71 9.18
C ALA A 186 11.68 5.47 8.53
N ASN A 187 10.95 4.36 8.45
CA ASN A 187 11.42 3.08 7.91
C ASN A 187 10.49 2.61 6.78
N PRO A 188 10.49 3.27 5.62
CA PRO A 188 9.62 2.90 4.50
C PRO A 188 10.04 1.55 3.90
N SER A 189 9.06 0.79 3.43
CA SER A 189 9.32 -0.48 2.76
C SER A 189 10.25 -0.28 1.56
N GLY A 190 11.25 -1.14 1.44
CA GLY A 190 12.24 -1.05 0.37
C GLY A 190 13.09 0.24 0.38
N ASN A 191 13.16 0.95 1.51
CA ASN A 191 13.80 2.27 1.63
C ASN A 191 13.29 3.31 0.62
N LEU A 192 12.05 3.15 0.17
CA LEU A 192 11.42 4.04 -0.81
C LEU A 192 10.30 4.85 -0.14
N LYS A 193 10.37 6.18 -0.26
CA LYS A 193 9.27 7.08 0.11
C LYS A 193 8.54 7.57 -1.13
N LEU A 194 7.24 7.76 -1.00
CA LEU A 194 6.34 8.25 -2.05
C LEU A 194 5.36 9.32 -1.51
N THR A 195 5.82 10.13 -0.56
CA THR A 195 4.99 11.09 0.16
C THR A 195 5.01 12.50 -0.45
N THR A 196 6.02 12.79 -1.26
CA THR A 196 6.21 14.09 -1.89
C THR A 196 6.36 13.95 -3.41
N TYR A 197 6.21 15.08 -4.12
CA TYR A 197 6.45 15.14 -5.56
C TYR A 197 7.88 14.70 -5.93
N ASP A 198 8.89 15.18 -5.19
CA ASP A 198 10.28 14.87 -5.51
C ASP A 198 10.60 13.38 -5.30
N GLU A 199 10.04 12.75 -4.26
CA GLU A 199 10.17 11.32 -4.02
C GLU A 199 9.49 10.50 -5.13
N ALA A 200 8.28 10.89 -5.53
CA ALA A 200 7.54 10.29 -6.63
C ALA A 200 8.31 10.40 -7.96
N LYS A 201 8.82 11.60 -8.26
CA LYS A 201 9.61 11.87 -9.46
C LYS A 201 10.90 11.05 -9.51
N ALA A 202 11.63 10.96 -8.40
CA ALA A 202 12.85 10.15 -8.33
C ALA A 202 12.57 8.67 -8.59
N SER A 203 11.47 8.13 -8.03
CA SER A 203 11.03 6.76 -8.29
C SER A 203 10.65 6.54 -9.76
N ALA A 204 9.95 7.49 -10.37
CA ALA A 204 9.57 7.44 -11.77
C ALA A 204 10.78 7.49 -12.70
N GLN A 205 11.73 8.40 -12.43
CA GLN A 205 12.97 8.53 -13.21
C GLN A 205 13.83 7.25 -13.21
N SER A 206 13.78 6.48 -12.14
CA SER A 206 14.50 5.20 -12.07
C SER A 206 13.85 4.08 -12.89
N GLY A 207 12.66 4.30 -13.47
CA GLY A 207 11.85 3.29 -14.14
C GLY A 207 11.16 2.30 -13.19
N LYS A 208 11.51 2.30 -11.91
CA LYS A 208 11.00 1.32 -10.93
C LYS A 208 9.51 1.50 -10.67
N LEU A 209 9.03 2.74 -10.63
CA LEU A 209 7.61 3.01 -10.39
C LEU A 209 6.75 2.30 -11.44
N TYR A 210 6.95 2.62 -12.70
CA TYR A 210 6.14 2.02 -13.78
C TYR A 210 6.36 0.50 -13.88
N GLY A 211 7.62 0.04 -13.84
CA GLY A 211 7.92 -1.39 -13.92
C GLY A 211 7.22 -2.21 -12.82
N SER A 212 7.17 -1.67 -11.59
CA SER A 212 6.53 -2.35 -10.47
C SER A 212 5.00 -2.36 -10.57
N VAL A 213 4.36 -1.23 -10.90
CA VAL A 213 2.89 -1.16 -10.98
C VAL A 213 2.33 -1.82 -12.25
N ALA A 214 3.11 -1.91 -13.31
CA ALA A 214 2.78 -2.64 -14.53
C ALA A 214 3.15 -4.12 -14.46
N HIS A 215 3.72 -4.58 -13.34
CA HIS A 215 4.16 -5.95 -13.10
C HIS A 215 5.11 -6.48 -14.19
N LEU A 216 6.02 -5.62 -14.67
CA LEU A 216 6.99 -6.01 -15.68
C LEU A 216 8.02 -6.99 -15.13
N GLN A 217 8.53 -7.86 -15.98
CA GLN A 217 9.58 -8.80 -15.61
C GLN A 217 10.82 -8.05 -15.09
N GLY A 218 11.41 -8.55 -14.00
CA GLY A 218 12.57 -7.93 -13.35
C GLY A 218 12.23 -6.86 -12.30
N PHE A 219 10.95 -6.54 -12.11
CA PHE A 219 10.49 -5.63 -11.07
C PHE A 219 9.65 -6.35 -10.02
N VAL A 220 9.70 -5.85 -8.80
CA VAL A 220 8.81 -6.34 -7.72
C VAL A 220 7.41 -5.82 -7.99
N ALA A 221 6.45 -6.74 -8.14
CA ALA A 221 5.06 -6.36 -8.39
C ALA A 221 4.46 -5.56 -7.23
N MET A 222 3.84 -4.43 -7.55
CA MET A 222 3.17 -3.55 -6.58
C MET A 222 1.72 -3.29 -7.00
N PRO A 223 0.79 -3.15 -6.02
CA PRO A 223 0.97 -3.28 -4.56
C PRO A 223 1.26 -4.72 -4.12
N GLN A 224 2.13 -4.89 -3.11
CA GLN A 224 2.33 -6.22 -2.50
C GLN A 224 1.13 -6.60 -1.63
N GLY A 225 0.64 -7.81 -1.78
CA GLY A 225 -0.50 -8.33 -1.00
C GLY A 225 -1.85 -7.70 -1.34
N GLY A 226 -1.88 -6.69 -2.22
CA GLY A 226 -3.09 -6.05 -2.72
C GLY A 226 -3.44 -6.48 -4.14
N GLN A 227 -4.59 -6.00 -4.63
CA GLN A 227 -4.95 -6.15 -6.03
C GLN A 227 -4.05 -5.26 -6.90
N ALA A 228 -3.74 -5.71 -8.12
CA ALA A 228 -3.07 -4.87 -9.11
C ALA A 228 -3.86 -3.57 -9.34
N LEU A 229 -3.14 -2.50 -9.65
CA LEU A 229 -3.80 -1.25 -10.05
C LEU A 229 -4.67 -1.48 -11.29
N SER A 230 -5.75 -0.71 -11.40
CA SER A 230 -6.57 -0.76 -12.61
C SER A 230 -5.70 -0.45 -13.86
N PRO A 231 -6.00 -1.08 -15.00
CA PRO A 231 -5.25 -0.80 -16.25
C PRO A 231 -5.19 0.68 -16.59
N CYS A 232 -6.23 1.45 -16.28
CA CYS A 232 -6.24 2.89 -16.48
C CYS A 232 -5.24 3.62 -15.57
N PHE A 233 -5.13 3.23 -14.31
CA PHE A 233 -4.17 3.84 -13.41
C PHE A 233 -2.73 3.57 -13.85
N VAL A 234 -2.45 2.36 -14.32
CA VAL A 234 -1.14 2.01 -14.91
C VAL A 234 -0.85 2.86 -16.15
N LYS A 235 -1.83 3.01 -17.07
CA LYS A 235 -1.71 3.90 -18.24
C LYS A 235 -1.46 5.35 -17.85
N LYS A 236 -2.16 5.87 -16.85
CA LYS A 236 -1.96 7.24 -16.35
C LYS A 236 -0.59 7.43 -15.72
N ILE A 237 -0.10 6.47 -14.93
CA ILE A 237 1.27 6.53 -14.41
C ILE A 237 2.28 6.56 -15.56
N LYS A 238 2.10 5.70 -16.58
CA LYS A 238 2.95 5.71 -17.77
C LYS A 238 2.93 7.07 -18.47
N ALA A 239 1.75 7.61 -18.74
CA ALA A 239 1.60 8.91 -19.37
C ALA A 239 2.28 10.03 -18.57
N TRP A 240 2.13 10.02 -17.25
CA TRP A 240 2.81 10.97 -16.36
C TRP A 240 4.34 10.84 -16.46
N THR A 241 4.87 9.62 -16.46
CA THR A 241 6.32 9.40 -16.58
C THR A 241 6.86 9.81 -17.95
N ASP A 242 6.15 9.46 -19.03
CA ASP A 242 6.53 9.80 -20.41
C ASP A 242 6.48 11.32 -20.66
N ALA A 243 5.56 12.03 -20.01
CA ALA A 243 5.44 13.49 -20.10
C ALA A 243 6.51 14.26 -19.26
N GLY A 244 7.47 13.55 -18.66
CA GLY A 244 8.51 14.19 -17.84
C GLY A 244 8.06 14.50 -16.42
N MET A 245 7.02 13.85 -15.95
CA MET A 245 6.53 13.93 -14.57
C MET A 245 6.06 15.34 -14.17
N PRO A 246 5.11 15.96 -14.88
CA PRO A 246 4.60 17.28 -14.53
C PRO A 246 3.97 17.29 -13.13
N GLN A 247 4.15 18.43 -12.41
CA GLN A 247 3.64 18.64 -11.04
C GLN A 247 2.13 18.94 -10.98
#